data_51cb4e336c534a5fc30d6b0bf967d453
#
_entry.id   51cb4e336c534a5fc30d6b0bf967d453
#
_cell.length_a   1.000
_cell.length_b   1.000
_cell.length_c   1.000
_cell.angle_alpha   90.00
_cell.angle_beta   90.00
_cell.angle_gamma   90.00
#
_symmetry.space_group_name_H-M   'P 1'
#
loop_
_entity.id
_entity.type
_entity.pdbx_description
1 polymer ?
#
loop_
_entity_poly.entity_id
_entity_poly.type
_entity_poly.pdbx_seq_one_letter_code
_entity_poly.pdbx_strand_id
1 'polypeptide(L)'
;MKQMIGYCGLNCERCDAYLATVRDDWQLREKTAKLWAELNHAPILPEHINCLGCRMDGVKTVFCESMCGIRQCACKKGVATCGECLKLEACSIVGTILANDPFARKNLKGQIQKIWYPICQMSGKDQGGPNSCSSLWILDQTQLRKICGTAASLWGWGCRR
;
A
#
# COMPACT_ATOMS: atom_id res chain seq x y z
N MET A 1 -8.10 -9.54 -12.22
CA MET A 1 -6.76 -8.90 -12.26
C MET A 1 -6.42 -8.36 -10.89
N LYS A 2 -5.19 -8.52 -10.41
CA LYS A 2 -4.76 -8.06 -9.09
C LYS A 2 -4.41 -6.58 -9.21
N GLN A 3 -5.25 -5.70 -8.67
CA GLN A 3 -5.00 -4.25 -8.72
C GLN A 3 -3.71 -3.90 -7.99
N MET A 4 -2.90 -3.03 -8.59
CA MET A 4 -1.67 -2.51 -7.99
C MET A 4 -2.02 -1.37 -7.02
N ILE A 5 -2.20 -1.72 -5.75
CA ILE A 5 -2.52 -0.77 -4.69
C ILE A 5 -1.24 -0.40 -3.94
N GLY A 6 -1.00 0.91 -3.77
CA GLY A 6 0.10 1.42 -2.97
C GLY A 6 -0.07 1.15 -1.48
N TYR A 7 0.97 1.42 -0.67
CA TYR A 7 0.88 1.32 0.79
C TYR A 7 -0.26 2.15 1.37
N CYS A 8 -0.53 3.31 0.78
CA CYS A 8 -1.58 4.25 1.21
C CYS A 8 -2.99 3.92 0.71
N GLY A 9 -3.16 2.91 -0.14
CA GLY A 9 -4.45 2.54 -0.73
C GLY A 9 -4.74 3.14 -2.10
N LEU A 10 -3.93 4.07 -2.60
CA LEU A 10 -4.08 4.61 -3.95
C LEU A 10 -3.84 3.52 -5.00
N ASN A 11 -4.62 3.56 -6.08
CA ASN A 11 -4.45 2.64 -7.21
C ASN A 11 -3.37 3.18 -8.16
N CYS A 12 -2.20 2.54 -8.13
CA CYS A 12 -1.07 2.93 -8.97
C CYS A 12 -1.36 2.76 -10.47
N GLU A 13 -2.21 1.81 -10.88
CA GLU A 13 -2.55 1.60 -12.30
C GLU A 13 -3.32 2.78 -12.92
N ARG A 14 -3.85 3.68 -12.08
CA ARG A 14 -4.55 4.90 -12.50
C ARG A 14 -3.71 6.16 -12.29
N CYS A 15 -2.48 6.02 -11.84
CA CYS A 15 -1.58 7.13 -11.58
C CYS A 15 -0.83 7.53 -12.86
N ASP A 16 -0.86 8.81 -13.22
CA ASP A 16 -0.20 9.31 -14.43
C ASP A 16 1.30 9.04 -14.43
N ALA A 17 1.98 9.14 -13.28
CA ALA A 17 3.40 8.82 -13.18
C ALA A 17 3.68 7.33 -13.48
N TYR A 18 2.83 6.42 -13.02
CA TYR A 18 2.95 5.00 -13.36
C TYR A 18 2.68 4.75 -14.84
N LEU A 19 1.57 5.31 -15.36
CA LEU A 19 1.19 5.14 -16.77
C LEU A 19 2.26 5.70 -17.71
N ALA A 20 2.80 6.88 -17.41
CA ALA A 20 3.88 7.50 -18.18
C ALA A 20 5.16 6.64 -18.16
N THR A 21 5.43 5.95 -17.05
CA THR A 21 6.60 5.08 -16.93
C THR A 21 6.45 3.81 -17.73
N VAL A 22 5.32 3.09 -17.57
CA VAL A 22 5.14 1.78 -18.24
C VAL A 22 4.89 1.89 -19.73
N ARG A 23 4.42 3.06 -20.19
CA ARG A 23 4.17 3.34 -21.63
C ARG A 23 5.34 4.08 -22.29
N ASP A 24 6.34 4.46 -21.51
CA ASP A 24 7.42 5.37 -21.93
C ASP A 24 6.89 6.67 -22.59
N ASP A 25 5.82 7.21 -22.02
CA ASP A 25 5.10 8.38 -22.54
C ASP A 25 5.72 9.67 -22.00
N TRP A 26 6.57 10.30 -22.79
CA TRP A 26 7.24 11.54 -22.42
C TRP A 26 6.26 12.72 -22.28
N GLN A 27 5.25 12.81 -23.13
CA GLN A 27 4.26 13.89 -23.07
C GLN A 27 3.46 13.82 -21.77
N LEU A 28 3.10 12.62 -21.36
CA LEU A 28 2.42 12.41 -20.08
C LEU A 28 3.35 12.74 -18.89
N ARG A 29 4.66 12.47 -18.99
CA ARG A 29 5.64 12.89 -17.97
C ARG A 29 5.68 14.41 -17.84
N GLU A 30 5.80 15.14 -18.97
CA GLU A 30 5.83 16.61 -18.98
C GLU A 30 4.56 17.20 -18.35
N LYS A 31 3.40 16.73 -18.79
CA LYS A 31 2.09 17.15 -18.25
C LYS A 31 2.01 16.91 -16.75
N THR A 32 2.41 15.73 -16.31
CA THR A 32 2.36 15.34 -14.90
C THR A 32 3.34 16.15 -14.06
N ALA A 33 4.56 16.36 -14.57
CA ALA A 33 5.58 17.17 -13.91
C ALA A 33 5.11 18.61 -13.69
N LYS A 34 4.54 19.23 -14.72
CA LYS A 34 3.99 20.58 -14.65
C LYS A 34 2.87 20.67 -13.58
N LEU A 35 1.90 19.78 -13.62
CA LEU A 35 0.81 19.74 -12.65
C LEU A 35 1.35 19.57 -11.21
N TRP A 36 2.28 18.65 -11.01
CA TRP A 36 2.84 18.41 -9.67
C TRP A 36 3.73 19.55 -9.20
N ALA A 37 4.45 20.24 -10.08
CA ALA A 37 5.22 21.43 -9.73
C ALA A 37 4.30 22.55 -9.23
N GLU A 38 3.18 22.80 -9.90
CA GLU A 38 2.16 23.77 -9.50
C GLU A 38 1.55 23.41 -8.14
N LEU A 39 1.13 22.16 -7.95
CA LEU A 39 0.47 21.70 -6.73
C LEU A 39 1.40 21.68 -5.50
N ASN A 40 2.68 21.41 -5.70
CA ASN A 40 3.66 21.29 -4.61
C ASN A 40 4.52 22.55 -4.43
N HIS A 41 4.34 23.56 -5.28
CA HIS A 41 5.16 24.79 -5.29
C HIS A 41 6.68 24.46 -5.33
N ALA A 42 7.06 23.47 -6.10
CA ALA A 42 8.41 22.96 -6.17
C ALA A 42 8.81 22.62 -7.62
N PRO A 43 10.07 22.77 -8.02
CA PRO A 43 10.52 22.39 -9.36
C PRO A 43 10.49 20.86 -9.51
N ILE A 44 9.59 20.38 -10.36
CA ILE A 44 9.48 18.97 -10.71
C ILE A 44 9.70 18.84 -12.21
N LEU A 45 10.72 18.10 -12.61
CA LEU A 45 11.08 17.88 -14.00
C LEU A 45 10.44 16.57 -14.51
N PRO A 46 10.24 16.42 -15.83
CA PRO A 46 9.71 15.19 -16.42
C PRO A 46 10.51 13.94 -16.05
N GLU A 47 11.82 14.05 -15.89
CA GLU A 47 12.73 12.97 -15.46
C GLU A 47 12.42 12.46 -14.05
N HIS A 48 11.79 13.28 -13.21
CA HIS A 48 11.37 12.89 -11.87
C HIS A 48 10.09 12.05 -11.87
N ILE A 49 9.37 12.01 -13.02
CA ILE A 49 8.10 11.30 -13.16
C ILE A 49 8.36 9.86 -13.63
N ASN A 50 8.99 9.08 -12.77
CA ASN A 50 9.24 7.66 -13.01
C ASN A 50 8.75 6.86 -11.82
N CYS A 51 7.85 5.90 -12.04
CA CYS A 51 7.27 5.11 -10.96
C CYS A 51 6.75 3.75 -11.44
N LEU A 52 7.22 2.68 -10.83
CA LEU A 52 6.67 1.32 -10.99
C LEU A 52 5.80 0.90 -9.79
N GLY A 53 5.42 1.84 -8.93
CA GLY A 53 4.63 1.60 -7.74
C GLY A 53 5.49 1.49 -6.47
N CYS A 54 4.99 2.07 -5.37
CA CYS A 54 5.77 2.18 -4.12
C CYS A 54 6.05 0.84 -3.43
N ARG A 55 5.31 -0.22 -3.75
CA ARG A 55 5.44 -1.58 -3.22
C ARG A 55 6.22 -2.52 -4.12
N MET A 56 6.47 -2.11 -5.35
CA MET A 56 7.19 -2.92 -6.34
C MET A 56 8.67 -2.59 -6.30
N ASP A 57 9.49 -3.55 -6.73
CA ASP A 57 10.89 -3.27 -7.03
C ASP A 57 10.99 -2.36 -8.27
N GLY A 58 12.10 -1.61 -8.39
CA GLY A 58 12.36 -0.69 -9.48
C GLY A 58 12.14 0.76 -9.12
N VAL A 59 12.11 1.61 -10.16
CA VAL A 59 12.11 3.07 -10.04
C VAL A 59 10.84 3.59 -9.35
N LYS A 60 11.03 4.62 -8.55
CA LYS A 60 9.98 5.35 -7.83
C LYS A 60 10.18 6.85 -8.01
N THR A 61 9.11 7.62 -7.91
CA THR A 61 9.28 9.07 -7.81
C THR A 61 10.12 9.41 -6.60
N VAL A 62 10.88 10.50 -6.67
CA VAL A 62 11.75 10.99 -5.59
C VAL A 62 10.99 11.06 -4.25
N PHE A 63 9.75 11.55 -4.28
CA PHE A 63 8.91 11.61 -3.08
C PHE A 63 8.64 10.21 -2.48
N CYS A 64 8.23 9.25 -3.29
CA CYS A 64 7.94 7.90 -2.81
C CYS A 64 9.18 7.16 -2.33
N GLU A 65 10.32 7.43 -2.92
CA GLU A 65 11.58 6.77 -2.56
C GLU A 65 12.14 7.24 -1.22
N SER A 66 12.21 8.55 -1.01
CA SER A 66 12.94 9.12 0.14
C SER A 66 12.09 9.88 1.14
N MET A 67 10.96 10.48 0.74
CA MET A 67 10.20 11.41 1.58
C MET A 67 8.83 10.88 2.06
N CYS A 68 8.34 9.78 1.48
CA CYS A 68 7.02 9.27 1.82
C CYS A 68 6.99 8.59 3.20
N GLY A 69 6.51 9.29 4.21
CA GLY A 69 6.37 8.78 5.57
C GLY A 69 5.44 7.55 5.66
N ILE A 70 4.46 7.43 4.76
CA ILE A 70 3.56 6.27 4.72
C ILE A 70 4.36 5.01 4.32
N ARG A 71 5.17 5.11 3.26
CA ARG A 71 6.02 3.99 2.82
C ARG A 71 7.03 3.62 3.89
N GLN A 72 7.74 4.59 4.44
CA GLN A 72 8.72 4.36 5.51
C GLN A 72 8.09 3.66 6.73
N CYS A 73 6.91 4.13 7.17
CA CYS A 73 6.18 3.53 8.29
C CYS A 73 5.74 2.09 7.98
N ALA A 74 5.19 1.85 6.79
CA ALA A 74 4.73 0.52 6.38
C ALA A 74 5.89 -0.47 6.26
N CYS A 75 7.01 -0.06 5.66
CA CYS A 75 8.25 -0.86 5.59
C CYS A 75 8.80 -1.18 6.98
N LYS A 76 8.88 -0.19 7.87
CA LYS A 76 9.36 -0.40 9.26
C LYS A 76 8.49 -1.37 10.03
N LYS A 77 7.17 -1.36 9.78
CA LYS A 77 6.22 -2.29 10.41
C LYS A 77 6.13 -3.65 9.74
N GLY A 78 6.71 -3.82 8.56
CA GLY A 78 6.65 -5.05 7.78
C GLY A 78 5.23 -5.39 7.31
N VAL A 79 4.37 -4.37 7.07
CA VAL A 79 3.02 -4.58 6.56
C VAL A 79 2.97 -4.44 5.05
N ALA A 80 2.17 -5.26 4.38
CA ALA A 80 2.05 -5.19 2.92
C ALA A 80 1.29 -3.93 2.46
N THR A 81 0.35 -3.44 3.25
CA THR A 81 -0.33 -2.14 3.07
C THR A 81 -0.72 -1.57 4.42
N CYS A 82 -1.06 -0.26 4.46
CA CYS A 82 -1.62 0.36 5.66
C CYS A 82 -2.93 -0.30 6.11
N GLY A 83 -3.61 -1.06 5.23
CA GLY A 83 -4.80 -1.81 5.55
C GLY A 83 -4.57 -2.89 6.63
N GLU A 84 -3.37 -3.45 6.71
CA GLU A 84 -3.01 -4.45 7.73
C GLU A 84 -2.63 -3.82 9.09
N CYS A 85 -2.55 -2.49 9.16
CA CYS A 85 -2.17 -1.80 10.37
C CYS A 85 -3.38 -1.61 11.30
N LEU A 86 -3.29 -2.11 12.53
CA LEU A 86 -4.35 -1.95 13.54
C LEU A 86 -4.69 -0.50 13.86
N LYS A 87 -3.76 0.44 13.61
CA LYS A 87 -3.95 1.88 13.85
C LYS A 87 -4.46 2.63 12.61
N LEU A 88 -4.93 1.93 11.57
CA LEU A 88 -5.34 2.56 10.31
C LEU A 88 -6.33 3.71 10.50
N GLU A 89 -7.37 3.49 11.28
CA GLU A 89 -8.47 4.47 11.44
C GLU A 89 -8.06 5.73 12.22
N ALA A 90 -7.07 5.62 13.11
CA ALA A 90 -6.54 6.74 13.90
C ALA A 90 -5.16 7.23 13.41
N CYS A 91 -4.73 6.82 12.21
CA CYS A 91 -3.39 7.10 11.72
C CYS A 91 -3.30 8.47 11.05
N SER A 92 -2.59 9.42 11.66
CA SER A 92 -2.35 10.75 11.08
C SER A 92 -1.49 10.72 9.81
N ILE A 93 -0.58 9.74 9.67
CA ILE A 93 0.35 9.67 8.54
C ILE A 93 -0.39 9.37 7.22
N VAL A 94 -1.36 8.46 7.24
CA VAL A 94 -2.16 8.11 6.04
C VAL A 94 -3.50 8.85 6.02
N GLY A 95 -3.87 9.51 7.11
CA GLY A 95 -5.18 10.15 7.30
C GLY A 95 -5.54 11.14 6.19
N THR A 96 -4.58 11.97 5.77
CA THR A 96 -4.79 12.94 4.67
C THR A 96 -5.18 12.25 3.36
N ILE A 97 -4.54 11.13 3.02
CA ILE A 97 -4.89 10.37 1.82
C ILE A 97 -6.30 9.77 1.95
N LEU A 98 -6.62 9.22 3.12
CA LEU A 98 -7.93 8.60 3.37
C LEU A 98 -9.08 9.61 3.42
N ALA A 99 -8.79 10.87 3.77
CA ALA A 99 -9.76 11.96 3.75
C ALA A 99 -10.04 12.45 2.33
N ASN A 100 -9.01 12.51 1.48
CA ASN A 100 -9.10 13.07 0.14
C ASN A 100 -9.48 12.04 -0.94
N ASP A 101 -9.23 10.74 -0.70
CA ASP A 101 -9.58 9.67 -1.65
C ASP A 101 -10.39 8.56 -0.96
N PRO A 102 -11.72 8.54 -1.16
CA PRO A 102 -12.59 7.50 -0.58
C PRO A 102 -12.29 6.10 -1.12
N PHE A 103 -11.72 5.98 -2.33
CA PHE A 103 -11.33 4.70 -2.90
C PHE A 103 -10.10 4.13 -2.20
N ALA A 104 -9.19 4.97 -1.70
CA ALA A 104 -8.01 4.51 -0.95
C ALA A 104 -8.41 3.68 0.26
N ARG A 105 -9.38 4.13 1.05
CA ARG A 105 -9.93 3.40 2.20
C ARG A 105 -10.55 2.05 1.78
N LYS A 106 -11.37 2.06 0.72
CA LYS A 106 -11.99 0.86 0.17
C LYS A 106 -10.95 -0.17 -0.29
N ASN A 107 -9.92 0.31 -1.00
CA ASN A 107 -8.83 -0.52 -1.50
C ASN A 107 -8.05 -1.19 -0.35
N LEU A 108 -7.77 -0.47 0.74
CA LEU A 108 -7.08 -1.00 1.90
C LEU A 108 -7.93 -2.07 2.62
N LYS A 109 -9.22 -1.83 2.82
CA LYS A 109 -10.15 -2.81 3.43
C LYS A 109 -10.27 -4.08 2.58
N GLY A 110 -10.34 -3.95 1.26
CA GLY A 110 -10.38 -5.10 0.34
C GLY A 110 -9.10 -5.96 0.34
N GLN A 111 -7.95 -5.42 0.76
CA GLN A 111 -6.71 -6.20 0.92
C GLN A 111 -6.75 -7.06 2.19
N ILE A 112 -7.32 -6.57 3.29
CA ILE A 112 -7.47 -7.33 4.54
C ILE A 112 -8.27 -8.60 4.30
N GLN A 113 -9.41 -8.54 3.62
CA GLN A 113 -10.25 -9.71 3.34
C GLN A 113 -9.51 -10.82 2.58
N LYS A 114 -8.59 -10.44 1.65
CA LYS A 114 -7.82 -11.42 0.87
C LYS A 114 -6.77 -12.16 1.69
N ILE A 115 -6.31 -11.59 2.79
CA ILE A 115 -5.30 -12.20 3.68
C ILE A 115 -5.97 -13.07 4.73
N TRP A 116 -7.09 -12.63 5.28
CA TRP A 116 -7.76 -13.33 6.38
C TRP A 116 -8.56 -14.56 5.93
N TYR A 117 -9.12 -14.54 4.73
CA TYR A 117 -9.94 -15.65 4.23
C TYR A 117 -9.16 -16.98 4.16
N PRO A 118 -7.94 -17.06 3.61
CA PRO A 118 -7.14 -18.27 3.64
C PRO A 118 -6.74 -18.72 5.04
N ILE A 119 -6.46 -17.78 5.96
CA ILE A 119 -6.07 -18.08 7.33
C ILE A 119 -7.24 -18.71 8.11
N CYS A 120 -8.45 -18.21 7.93
CA CYS A 120 -9.65 -18.80 8.53
C CYS A 120 -9.91 -20.24 8.05
N GLN A 121 -9.73 -20.51 6.76
CA GLN A 121 -9.87 -21.86 6.21
C GLN A 121 -8.84 -22.83 6.76
N MET A 122 -7.57 -22.40 6.92
CA MET A 122 -6.51 -23.23 7.47
C MET A 122 -6.73 -23.57 8.96
N SER A 123 -7.47 -22.76 9.69
CA SER A 123 -7.77 -22.99 11.13
C SER A 123 -8.99 -23.89 11.40
N GLY A 124 -9.66 -24.38 10.35
CA GLY A 124 -10.83 -25.29 10.48
C GLY A 124 -12.03 -24.67 11.21
N LYS A 125 -12.08 -23.34 11.38
CA LYS A 125 -13.13 -22.60 12.09
C LYS A 125 -14.19 -21.98 11.17
N ASP A 126 -14.32 -22.48 9.96
CA ASP A 126 -15.22 -21.92 8.95
C ASP A 126 -16.63 -22.56 9.07
N GLN A 127 -17.34 -22.29 10.16
CA GLN A 127 -18.76 -22.63 10.30
C GLN A 127 -19.66 -21.40 10.48
N GLY A 128 -19.29 -20.26 9.97
CA GLY A 128 -20.09 -19.05 10.01
C GLY A 128 -19.64 -18.05 8.96
N GLY A 129 -20.60 -17.42 8.30
CA GLY A 129 -20.37 -16.45 7.22
C GLY A 129 -19.37 -15.34 7.54
N PRO A 130 -19.14 -14.35 6.66
CA PRO A 130 -18.02 -13.39 6.69
C PRO A 130 -17.86 -12.58 7.98
N ASN A 131 -18.78 -12.68 8.93
CA ASN A 131 -18.76 -11.97 10.22
C ASN A 131 -18.40 -12.86 11.42
N SER A 132 -18.13 -14.16 11.24
CA SER A 132 -17.90 -15.08 12.37
C SER A 132 -16.46 -15.08 12.91
N CYS A 133 -15.51 -14.45 12.22
CA CYS A 133 -14.13 -14.27 12.68
C CYS A 133 -13.91 -13.04 13.58
N SER A 134 -14.96 -12.41 14.07
CA SER A 134 -14.89 -11.18 14.88
C SER A 134 -14.19 -11.33 16.23
N SER A 135 -14.06 -12.54 16.75
CA SER A 135 -13.40 -12.81 18.04
C SER A 135 -11.86 -12.86 17.98
N LEU A 136 -11.25 -12.84 16.79
CA LEU A 136 -9.78 -12.83 16.63
C LEU A 136 -9.16 -11.43 16.60
N TRP A 137 -9.98 -10.38 16.66
CA TRP A 137 -9.52 -8.98 16.68
C TRP A 137 -8.79 -8.57 17.97
N ILE A 138 -8.81 -9.42 18.99
CA ILE A 138 -8.26 -9.13 20.33
C ILE A 138 -6.82 -9.62 20.49
N LEU A 139 -6.27 -10.38 19.54
CA LEU A 139 -4.91 -10.88 19.64
C LEU A 139 -3.90 -9.81 19.17
N ASP A 140 -3.02 -9.42 20.09
CA ASP A 140 -1.86 -8.55 19.81
C ASP A 140 -1.00 -9.16 18.68
N GLN A 141 -0.42 -8.29 17.84
CA GLN A 141 0.49 -8.67 16.74
C GLN A 141 1.64 -9.57 17.21
N THR A 142 2.04 -9.47 18.47
CA THR A 142 3.07 -10.31 19.08
C THR A 142 2.62 -11.76 19.23
N GLN A 143 1.35 -11.99 19.49
CA GLN A 143 0.77 -13.33 19.58
C GLN A 143 0.51 -13.95 18.21
N LEU A 144 0.09 -13.14 17.22
CA LEU A 144 -0.09 -13.57 15.83
C LEU A 144 1.24 -14.00 15.19
N ARG A 145 2.35 -13.34 15.52
CA ARG A 145 3.71 -13.75 15.09
C ARG A 145 4.14 -15.10 15.66
N LYS A 146 3.72 -15.45 16.87
CA LYS A 146 4.00 -16.76 17.48
C LYS A 146 3.18 -17.90 16.84
N ILE A 147 1.99 -17.60 16.33
CA ILE A 147 1.13 -18.59 15.67
C ILE A 147 1.52 -18.75 14.19
N CYS A 148 2.03 -17.69 13.54
CA CYS A 148 2.49 -17.69 12.15
C CYS A 148 4.00 -17.72 11.98
N GLY A 149 4.75 -18.21 12.97
CA GLY A 149 6.20 -18.09 13.11
C GLY A 149 7.08 -18.68 12.00
N THR A 150 6.52 -19.15 10.88
CA THR A 150 7.29 -19.74 9.78
C THR A 150 6.85 -19.24 8.40
N ALA A 151 5.76 -18.50 8.26
CA ALA A 151 5.24 -18.10 6.96
C ALA A 151 5.86 -16.80 6.40
N ALA A 152 6.51 -15.98 7.24
CA ALA A 152 7.08 -14.71 6.82
C ALA A 152 8.37 -14.84 5.98
N SER A 153 9.04 -15.98 6.04
CA SER A 153 10.29 -16.24 5.29
C SER A 153 10.04 -16.73 3.86
N LEU A 154 8.81 -17.14 3.52
CA LEU A 154 8.49 -17.69 2.19
C LEU A 154 8.01 -16.64 1.18
N TRP A 155 7.71 -15.43 1.65
CA TRP A 155 7.28 -14.34 0.75
C TRP A 155 8.33 -13.23 0.84
N GLY A 156 9.28 -13.24 -0.08
CA GLY A 156 10.41 -12.30 -0.18
C GLY A 156 10.01 -10.83 -0.42
N TRP A 157 9.19 -10.28 0.45
CA TRP A 157 8.75 -8.88 0.42
C TRP A 157 9.67 -8.05 1.33
N GLY A 158 10.94 -8.05 1.02
CA GLY A 158 11.90 -7.18 1.68
C GLY A 158 11.79 -5.77 1.13
N CYS A 159 11.54 -4.79 1.99
CA CYS A 159 11.81 -3.38 1.71
C CYS A 159 13.34 -3.24 1.58
N ARG A 160 13.90 -3.49 0.41
CA ARG A 160 15.33 -3.24 0.15
C ARG A 160 15.56 -1.73 0.15
N ARG A 161 16.58 -1.34 0.88
CA ARG A 161 17.07 0.03 1.01
C ARG A 161 17.58 0.54 -0.34
#